data_3ddd12f78766f5dec775cdefd64a3bbb
#
_entry.id   3ddd12f78766f5dec775cdefd64a3bbb
#
_cell.length_a   1.000
_cell.length_b   1.000
_cell.length_c   1.000
_cell.angle_alpha   90.00
_cell.angle_beta   90.00
_cell.angle_gamma   90.00
#
_symmetry.space_group_name_H-M   'P 1'
#
loop_
_entity.id
_entity.type
_entity.pdbx_description
1 polymer ?
#
loop_
_entity_poly.entity_id
_entity_poly.type
_entity_poly.pdbx_seq_one_letter_code
_entity_poly.pdbx_strand_id
1 'polypeptide(L)'
;MLLVANGSVFTRNAQTPFIPNGAVAIDGDTIVEVGPERELKAKYPDAEYVDAQGNLIMPGLINCHTHIYSGLARGLAIKGCNPTNFLENLEQQWWKIDDNLTLDGTKASAYATILNSIRDGVTTIFDHHASFCEIPGSLFTIKDAAQELGMRSCLCYEVSDRRGQEKCDQAIAENAEFAQWAAKERHDNDNHMIAAMFGGHATFTLSDETMDKMAEANNGLTGFHIHVCEGMNDVWDSRLNRGGISPVERLLQHNLLGPDTMLGHCIHVTPAEMDIVKESGTWLVNNPESNMGNAVGCAPVLEFFRRGIPVCMGTDAYTHDMLESLKVFLIIQRHNAAMPNVGWCEAMTMLFENNAKMASKYFDRKLGVLEAGAAADVIVMDYKPFTPLSEENIDGHMLFGMMGKNCRTTIINGRVLYKDREFVGIDEDKINAWTMAESKKLWSTLNDRAY
;
A
#
# COMPACT_ATOMS: atom_id res chain seq x y z
N MET A 1 -15.54 0.68 -24.74
CA MET A 1 -14.94 2.02 -24.48
C MET A 1 -15.74 2.75 -23.42
N LEU A 2 -15.09 3.41 -22.46
CA LEU A 2 -15.70 4.26 -21.44
C LEU A 2 -15.27 5.71 -21.66
N LEU A 3 -16.11 6.66 -21.27
CA LEU A 3 -15.78 8.08 -21.21
C LEU A 3 -16.15 8.64 -19.82
N VAL A 4 -15.14 8.88 -18.99
CA VAL A 4 -15.30 9.54 -17.68
C VAL A 4 -15.23 11.04 -17.92
N ALA A 5 -16.33 11.77 -17.66
CA ALA A 5 -16.45 13.17 -18.06
C ALA A 5 -17.41 13.96 -17.16
N ASN A 6 -17.70 15.21 -17.51
CA ASN A 6 -18.48 16.16 -16.69
C ASN A 6 -17.79 16.44 -15.35
N GLY A 7 -16.50 16.78 -15.40
CA GLY A 7 -15.70 17.13 -14.23
C GLY A 7 -14.44 17.88 -14.61
N SER A 8 -13.69 18.29 -13.61
CA SER A 8 -12.32 18.79 -13.81
C SER A 8 -11.36 17.62 -13.73
N VAL A 9 -10.41 17.52 -14.64
CA VAL A 9 -9.42 16.43 -14.67
C VAL A 9 -8.10 16.92 -14.12
N PHE A 10 -7.63 16.25 -13.06
CA PHE A 10 -6.29 16.40 -12.53
C PHE A 10 -5.44 15.21 -12.99
N THR A 11 -4.56 15.45 -13.95
CA THR A 11 -3.92 14.37 -14.71
C THR A 11 -2.66 13.79 -14.06
N ARG A 12 -1.96 14.55 -13.24
CA ARG A 12 -0.58 14.29 -12.80
C ARG A 12 0.44 14.22 -13.96
N ASN A 13 0.03 14.59 -15.18
CA ASN A 13 0.94 14.77 -16.31
C ASN A 13 1.55 16.17 -16.25
N ALA A 14 2.89 16.27 -16.33
CA ALA A 14 3.59 17.55 -16.19
C ALA A 14 3.31 18.57 -17.32
N GLN A 15 2.84 18.11 -18.48
CA GLN A 15 2.56 18.97 -19.63
C GLN A 15 1.14 19.55 -19.58
N THR A 16 0.20 18.81 -18.99
CA THR A 16 -1.20 19.22 -18.92
C THR A 16 -1.77 18.76 -17.57
N PRO A 17 -1.33 19.35 -16.45
CA PRO A 17 -1.65 18.83 -15.12
C PRO A 17 -3.11 18.98 -14.72
N PHE A 18 -3.83 19.96 -15.31
CA PHE A 18 -5.23 20.25 -14.98
C PHE A 18 -6.03 20.64 -16.23
N ILE A 19 -7.21 20.03 -16.41
CA ILE A 19 -8.13 20.31 -17.52
C ILE A 19 -9.50 20.65 -16.94
N PRO A 20 -9.92 21.92 -16.96
CA PRO A 20 -11.29 22.31 -16.62
C PRO A 20 -12.28 21.69 -17.63
N ASN A 21 -13.41 21.14 -17.16
CA ASN A 21 -14.38 20.44 -18.02
C ASN A 21 -13.70 19.42 -18.94
N GLY A 22 -12.89 18.56 -18.34
CA GLY A 22 -12.13 17.53 -19.02
C GLY A 22 -12.86 16.19 -19.06
N ALA A 23 -12.25 15.26 -19.78
CA ALA A 23 -12.68 13.87 -19.86
C ALA A 23 -11.49 12.92 -20.04
N VAL A 24 -11.71 11.66 -19.68
CA VAL A 24 -10.77 10.55 -19.86
C VAL A 24 -11.48 9.48 -20.68
N ALA A 25 -10.94 9.16 -21.86
CA ALA A 25 -11.42 8.08 -22.73
C ALA A 25 -10.60 6.81 -22.47
N ILE A 26 -11.28 5.69 -22.25
CA ILE A 26 -10.71 4.40 -21.87
C ILE A 26 -11.16 3.34 -22.85
N ASP A 27 -10.22 2.53 -23.35
CA ASP A 27 -10.52 1.34 -24.14
C ASP A 27 -9.87 0.11 -23.51
N GLY A 28 -10.69 -0.86 -23.14
CA GLY A 28 -10.22 -2.00 -22.35
C GLY A 28 -9.61 -1.54 -21.03
N ASP A 29 -8.35 -1.85 -20.81
CA ASP A 29 -7.58 -1.55 -19.60
C ASP A 29 -6.69 -0.31 -19.71
N THR A 30 -6.78 0.43 -20.82
CA THR A 30 -5.84 1.49 -21.18
C THR A 30 -6.55 2.82 -21.41
N ILE A 31 -5.98 3.91 -20.91
CA ILE A 31 -6.40 5.27 -21.25
C ILE A 31 -5.94 5.56 -22.68
N VAL A 32 -6.87 5.90 -23.56
CA VAL A 32 -6.56 6.21 -24.96
C VAL A 32 -6.40 7.71 -25.22
N GLU A 33 -7.10 8.54 -24.45
CA GLU A 33 -7.03 9.99 -24.61
C GLU A 33 -7.53 10.72 -23.35
N VAL A 34 -6.91 11.86 -23.06
CA VAL A 34 -7.35 12.80 -22.02
C VAL A 34 -7.40 14.20 -22.61
N GLY A 35 -8.50 14.92 -22.41
CA GLY A 35 -8.65 16.24 -23.02
C GLY A 35 -9.97 16.92 -22.68
N PRO A 36 -10.32 18.01 -23.38
CA PRO A 36 -11.57 18.70 -23.18
C PRO A 36 -12.79 17.80 -23.46
N GLU A 37 -13.76 17.79 -22.57
CA GLU A 37 -14.94 16.91 -22.67
C GLU A 37 -15.67 17.05 -24.01
N ARG A 38 -15.84 18.30 -24.50
CA ARG A 38 -16.55 18.56 -25.77
C ARG A 38 -15.90 17.82 -26.96
N GLU A 39 -14.56 17.78 -26.98
CA GLU A 39 -13.81 17.15 -28.06
C GLU A 39 -13.92 15.62 -27.97
N LEU A 40 -13.74 15.07 -26.78
CA LEU A 40 -13.79 13.63 -26.57
C LEU A 40 -15.20 13.08 -26.77
N LYS A 41 -16.26 13.77 -26.33
CA LYS A 41 -17.64 13.40 -26.62
C LYS A 41 -17.95 13.36 -28.13
N ALA A 42 -17.43 14.33 -28.89
CA ALA A 42 -17.63 14.33 -30.33
C ALA A 42 -16.85 13.20 -31.03
N LYS A 43 -15.70 12.84 -30.51
CA LYS A 43 -14.83 11.79 -31.06
C LYS A 43 -15.30 10.38 -30.71
N TYR A 44 -15.88 10.19 -29.51
CA TYR A 44 -16.31 8.90 -28.98
C TYR A 44 -17.82 8.90 -28.62
N PRO A 45 -18.73 9.12 -29.60
CA PRO A 45 -20.15 9.32 -29.32
C PRO A 45 -20.85 8.07 -28.77
N ASP A 46 -20.31 6.87 -29.04
CA ASP A 46 -20.87 5.59 -28.60
C ASP A 46 -20.22 5.05 -27.32
N ALA A 47 -19.32 5.80 -26.67
CA ALA A 47 -18.70 5.38 -25.42
C ALA A 47 -19.72 5.35 -24.27
N GLU A 48 -19.63 4.34 -23.41
CA GLU A 48 -20.37 4.30 -22.16
C GLU A 48 -19.94 5.49 -21.27
N TYR A 49 -20.91 6.26 -20.81
CA TYR A 49 -20.66 7.51 -20.11
C TYR A 49 -20.63 7.31 -18.59
N VAL A 50 -19.54 7.69 -17.97
CA VAL A 50 -19.41 7.77 -16.51
C VAL A 50 -19.42 9.23 -16.12
N ASP A 51 -20.52 9.67 -15.50
CA ASP A 51 -20.77 11.06 -15.12
C ASP A 51 -20.05 11.42 -13.82
N ALA A 52 -19.06 12.31 -13.90
CA ALA A 52 -18.37 12.84 -12.72
C ALA A 52 -19.20 13.91 -11.97
N GLN A 53 -20.35 14.35 -12.50
CA GLN A 53 -21.29 15.27 -11.86
C GLN A 53 -20.65 16.58 -11.38
N GLY A 54 -19.71 17.13 -12.18
CA GLY A 54 -18.99 18.35 -11.87
C GLY A 54 -17.88 18.19 -10.81
N ASN A 55 -17.53 16.96 -10.46
CA ASN A 55 -16.52 16.63 -9.46
C ASN A 55 -15.11 16.51 -10.08
N LEU A 56 -14.10 16.19 -9.23
CA LEU A 56 -12.72 16.03 -9.66
C LEU A 56 -12.45 14.60 -10.14
N ILE A 57 -11.92 14.47 -11.36
CA ILE A 57 -11.42 13.21 -11.93
C ILE A 57 -9.91 13.18 -11.76
N MET A 58 -9.35 12.13 -11.19
CA MET A 58 -7.91 12.01 -10.96
C MET A 58 -7.44 10.56 -11.07
N PRO A 59 -6.12 10.30 -11.14
CA PRO A 59 -5.60 8.95 -11.11
C PRO A 59 -5.97 8.22 -9.82
N GLY A 60 -6.13 6.92 -9.90
CA GLY A 60 -6.30 6.07 -8.71
C GLY A 60 -5.12 6.19 -7.76
N LEU A 61 -5.39 6.16 -6.46
CA LEU A 61 -4.39 6.23 -5.41
C LEU A 61 -3.65 4.90 -5.28
N ILE A 62 -2.37 4.97 -4.93
CA ILE A 62 -1.50 3.81 -4.76
C ILE A 62 -1.03 3.77 -3.32
N ASN A 63 -1.23 2.63 -2.64
CA ASN A 63 -0.76 2.39 -1.29
C ASN A 63 0.45 1.44 -1.32
N CYS A 64 1.63 1.95 -1.00
CA CYS A 64 2.87 1.19 -1.09
C CYS A 64 3.18 0.32 0.14
N HIS A 65 2.35 0.33 1.17
CA HIS A 65 2.49 -0.56 2.32
C HIS A 65 1.19 -0.65 3.11
N THR A 66 0.66 -1.86 3.19
CA THR A 66 -0.50 -2.20 4.01
C THR A 66 -0.38 -3.62 4.54
N HIS A 67 -1.21 -3.96 5.51
CA HIS A 67 -1.31 -5.29 6.10
C HIS A 67 -2.73 -5.84 5.97
N ILE A 68 -2.96 -6.65 4.96
CA ILE A 68 -4.27 -7.31 4.76
C ILE A 68 -4.66 -8.12 5.99
N TYR A 69 -3.72 -8.79 6.67
CA TYR A 69 -4.03 -9.61 7.83
C TYR A 69 -4.70 -8.83 8.98
N SER A 70 -4.52 -7.53 9.03
CA SER A 70 -5.10 -6.65 10.03
C SER A 70 -6.57 -6.26 9.78
N GLY A 71 -7.13 -6.58 8.62
CA GLY A 71 -8.45 -6.12 8.19
C GLY A 71 -9.59 -6.49 9.15
N LEU A 72 -9.44 -7.56 9.93
CA LEU A 72 -10.40 -7.97 10.96
C LEU A 72 -10.13 -7.37 12.35
N ALA A 73 -9.15 -6.48 12.48
CA ALA A 73 -8.77 -5.89 13.78
C ALA A 73 -9.61 -4.67 14.18
N ARG A 74 -10.37 -4.10 13.24
CA ARG A 74 -11.14 -2.87 13.51
C ARG A 74 -12.17 -3.08 14.64
N GLY A 75 -11.95 -2.39 15.77
CA GLY A 75 -12.80 -2.49 16.96
C GLY A 75 -12.47 -3.69 17.85
N LEU A 76 -11.45 -4.49 17.54
CA LEU A 76 -11.01 -5.60 18.37
C LEU A 76 -10.42 -5.09 19.68
N ALA A 77 -10.94 -5.62 20.79
CA ALA A 77 -10.37 -5.41 22.11
C ALA A 77 -9.93 -6.79 22.66
N ILE A 78 -8.64 -7.02 22.72
CA ILE A 78 -8.07 -8.27 23.23
C ILE A 78 -8.02 -8.18 24.77
N LYS A 79 -8.53 -9.21 25.44
CA LYS A 79 -8.54 -9.28 26.92
C LYS A 79 -7.11 -9.22 27.47
N GLY A 80 -6.86 -8.26 28.36
CA GLY A 80 -5.56 -8.09 29.01
C GLY A 80 -4.50 -7.41 28.12
N CYS A 81 -4.84 -6.96 26.93
CA CYS A 81 -3.96 -6.16 26.09
C CYS A 81 -3.81 -4.75 26.68
N ASN A 82 -2.59 -4.37 27.04
CA ASN A 82 -2.24 -3.04 27.54
C ASN A 82 -0.76 -2.76 27.28
N PRO A 83 -0.35 -2.65 25.99
CA PRO A 83 1.04 -2.47 25.62
C PRO A 83 1.57 -1.11 26.10
N THR A 84 2.77 -1.09 26.63
CA THR A 84 3.47 0.13 27.08
C THR A 84 4.61 0.54 26.13
N ASN A 85 4.92 -0.30 25.18
CA ASN A 85 5.94 -0.07 24.17
C ASN A 85 5.60 -0.87 22.88
N PHE A 86 6.36 -0.61 21.83
CA PHE A 86 6.10 -1.19 20.52
C PHE A 86 6.20 -2.73 20.48
N LEU A 87 7.20 -3.32 21.14
CA LEU A 87 7.34 -4.78 21.17
C LEU A 87 6.14 -5.44 21.86
N GLU A 88 5.70 -4.88 22.97
CA GLU A 88 4.49 -5.35 23.66
C GLU A 88 3.23 -5.20 22.77
N ASN A 89 3.16 -4.16 21.92
CA ASN A 89 2.07 -4.00 20.97
C ASN A 89 2.08 -5.12 19.90
N LEU A 90 3.26 -5.49 19.41
CA LEU A 90 3.40 -6.65 18.53
C LEU A 90 2.95 -7.94 19.23
N GLU A 91 3.47 -8.23 20.44
CA GLU A 91 3.21 -9.45 21.18
C GLU A 91 1.76 -9.59 21.68
N GLN A 92 1.15 -8.47 22.12
CA GLN A 92 -0.17 -8.51 22.74
C GLN A 92 -1.31 -8.35 21.73
N GLN A 93 -1.05 -7.82 20.52
CA GLN A 93 -2.07 -7.58 19.51
C GLN A 93 -1.74 -8.25 18.17
N TRP A 94 -0.73 -7.76 17.43
CA TRP A 94 -0.51 -8.14 16.05
C TRP A 94 -0.11 -9.60 15.89
N TRP A 95 0.84 -10.08 16.67
CA TRP A 95 1.26 -11.50 16.65
C TRP A 95 0.20 -12.45 17.15
N LYS A 96 -0.74 -12.00 17.98
CA LYS A 96 -1.89 -12.83 18.36
C LYS A 96 -2.89 -12.97 17.21
N ILE A 97 -3.08 -11.92 16.42
CA ILE A 97 -3.97 -11.95 15.26
C ILE A 97 -3.40 -12.93 14.23
N ASP A 98 -2.16 -12.75 13.82
CA ASP A 98 -1.55 -13.58 12.77
C ASP A 98 -1.34 -15.04 13.18
N ASP A 99 -1.08 -15.32 14.45
CA ASP A 99 -1.02 -16.68 15.01
C ASP A 99 -2.37 -17.43 14.99
N ASN A 100 -3.48 -16.73 14.81
CA ASN A 100 -4.83 -17.30 14.83
C ASN A 100 -5.60 -17.08 13.52
N LEU A 101 -4.96 -16.50 12.51
CA LEU A 101 -5.61 -16.24 11.23
C LEU A 101 -5.53 -17.47 10.32
N THR A 102 -6.67 -18.09 10.08
CA THR A 102 -6.84 -19.21 9.13
C THR A 102 -6.89 -18.70 7.68
N LEU A 103 -6.85 -19.57 6.67
CA LEU A 103 -7.04 -19.19 5.28
C LEU A 103 -8.40 -18.52 5.04
N ASP A 104 -9.49 -18.99 5.67
CA ASP A 104 -10.79 -18.32 5.61
C ASP A 104 -10.74 -16.93 6.26
N GLY A 105 -10.05 -16.80 7.40
CA GLY A 105 -9.80 -15.51 8.05
C GLY A 105 -8.96 -14.57 7.18
N THR A 106 -7.93 -15.10 6.52
CA THR A 106 -7.10 -14.37 5.56
C THR A 106 -7.93 -13.86 4.38
N LYS A 107 -8.80 -14.69 3.80
CA LYS A 107 -9.71 -14.28 2.71
C LYS A 107 -10.70 -13.21 3.18
N ALA A 108 -11.28 -13.38 4.38
CA ALA A 108 -12.19 -12.40 4.97
C ALA A 108 -11.50 -11.05 5.21
N SER A 109 -10.27 -11.09 5.71
CA SER A 109 -9.44 -9.90 5.92
C SER A 109 -9.10 -9.21 4.61
N ALA A 110 -8.77 -9.98 3.55
CA ALA A 110 -8.53 -9.46 2.22
C ALA A 110 -9.77 -8.75 1.65
N TYR A 111 -10.94 -9.34 1.78
CA TYR A 111 -12.18 -8.70 1.35
C TYR A 111 -12.43 -7.38 2.09
N ALA A 112 -12.29 -7.36 3.42
CA ALA A 112 -12.47 -6.15 4.22
C ALA A 112 -11.52 -5.03 3.77
N THR A 113 -10.24 -5.35 3.61
CA THR A 113 -9.20 -4.41 3.22
C THR A 113 -9.43 -3.89 1.79
N ILE A 114 -9.68 -4.78 0.84
CA ILE A 114 -9.85 -4.43 -0.57
C ILE A 114 -11.11 -3.58 -0.79
N LEU A 115 -12.27 -3.96 -0.20
CA LEU A 115 -13.49 -3.17 -0.33
C LEU A 115 -13.31 -1.76 0.25
N ASN A 116 -12.66 -1.60 1.40
CA ASN A 116 -12.39 -0.29 1.96
C ASN A 116 -11.39 0.51 1.09
N SER A 117 -10.35 -0.13 0.58
CA SER A 117 -9.39 0.50 -0.35
C SER A 117 -10.09 1.04 -1.60
N ILE A 118 -10.97 0.24 -2.23
CA ILE A 118 -11.75 0.67 -3.40
C ILE A 118 -12.65 1.87 -3.07
N ARG A 119 -13.31 1.86 -1.89
CA ARG A 119 -14.14 2.99 -1.43
C ARG A 119 -13.35 4.28 -1.24
N ASP A 120 -12.11 4.17 -0.80
CA ASP A 120 -11.23 5.31 -0.54
C ASP A 120 -10.41 5.72 -1.78
N GLY A 121 -10.73 5.14 -2.95
CA GLY A 121 -10.10 5.48 -4.23
C GLY A 121 -8.70 4.90 -4.42
N VAL A 122 -8.32 3.92 -3.62
CA VAL A 122 -7.05 3.18 -3.80
C VAL A 122 -7.26 2.10 -4.87
N THR A 123 -6.42 2.11 -5.89
CA THR A 123 -6.49 1.21 -7.04
C THR A 123 -5.36 0.19 -7.09
N THR A 124 -4.31 0.41 -6.31
CA THR A 124 -3.15 -0.47 -6.22
C THR A 124 -2.67 -0.54 -4.78
N ILE A 125 -2.42 -1.76 -4.29
CA ILE A 125 -1.88 -2.00 -2.95
C ILE A 125 -0.62 -2.84 -2.99
N PHE A 126 0.31 -2.56 -2.06
CA PHE A 126 1.44 -3.41 -1.73
C PHE A 126 1.19 -3.98 -0.34
N ASP A 127 0.89 -5.27 -0.28
CA ASP A 127 0.57 -5.97 0.97
C ASP A 127 1.77 -6.67 1.56
N HIS A 128 1.83 -6.65 2.88
CA HIS A 128 2.85 -7.34 3.67
C HIS A 128 2.12 -8.26 4.66
N HIS A 129 1.93 -9.53 4.27
CA HIS A 129 1.01 -10.46 4.92
C HIS A 129 1.67 -11.35 5.97
N ALA A 130 0.93 -11.64 7.04
CA ALA A 130 1.28 -12.62 8.07
C ALA A 130 0.05 -13.44 8.49
N SER A 131 0.20 -14.77 8.56
CA SER A 131 -0.82 -15.71 9.04
C SER A 131 -0.15 -17.00 9.50
N PHE A 132 0.52 -16.97 10.67
CA PHE A 132 1.31 -18.12 11.16
C PHE A 132 0.47 -19.34 11.54
N CYS A 133 -0.85 -19.18 11.70
CA CYS A 133 -1.77 -20.32 11.83
C CYS A 133 -1.73 -21.20 10.57
N GLU A 134 -1.94 -20.60 9.39
CA GLU A 134 -1.98 -21.28 8.10
C GLU A 134 -1.18 -20.51 7.06
N ILE A 135 0.12 -20.84 6.88
CA ILE A 135 1.03 -20.16 5.96
C ILE A 135 0.84 -20.60 4.50
N PRO A 136 0.98 -21.90 4.16
CA PRO A 136 0.92 -22.34 2.77
C PRO A 136 -0.42 -22.00 2.13
N GLY A 137 -0.38 -21.31 0.98
CA GLY A 137 -1.55 -20.90 0.21
C GLY A 137 -2.17 -19.57 0.64
N SER A 138 -1.62 -18.87 1.63
CA SER A 138 -2.16 -17.60 2.13
C SER A 138 -2.06 -16.48 1.09
N LEU A 139 -0.92 -16.32 0.40
CA LEU A 139 -0.76 -15.34 -0.68
C LEU A 139 -1.66 -15.67 -1.88
N PHE A 140 -1.85 -16.94 -2.19
CA PHE A 140 -2.79 -17.37 -3.24
C PHE A 140 -4.23 -17.07 -2.86
N THR A 141 -4.60 -17.24 -1.58
CA THR A 141 -5.92 -16.86 -1.06
C THR A 141 -6.19 -15.35 -1.19
N ILE A 142 -5.20 -14.51 -0.87
CA ILE A 142 -5.29 -13.06 -1.05
C ILE A 142 -5.38 -12.70 -2.55
N LYS A 143 -4.55 -13.33 -3.38
CA LYS A 143 -4.58 -13.17 -4.83
C LYS A 143 -5.97 -13.49 -5.41
N ASP A 144 -6.58 -14.59 -4.98
CA ASP A 144 -7.92 -14.96 -5.43
C ASP A 144 -8.97 -13.90 -5.04
N ALA A 145 -8.90 -13.39 -3.80
CA ALA A 145 -9.77 -12.30 -3.35
C ALA A 145 -9.53 -11.00 -4.16
N ALA A 146 -8.28 -10.65 -4.44
CA ALA A 146 -7.91 -9.48 -5.22
C ALA A 146 -8.42 -9.58 -6.68
N GLN A 147 -8.29 -10.75 -7.31
CA GLN A 147 -8.80 -11.00 -8.65
C GLN A 147 -10.34 -10.96 -8.72
N GLU A 148 -11.01 -11.54 -7.71
CA GLU A 148 -12.47 -11.53 -7.60
C GLU A 148 -13.02 -10.10 -7.49
N LEU A 149 -12.39 -9.27 -6.66
CA LEU A 149 -12.78 -7.88 -6.44
C LEU A 149 -12.19 -6.89 -7.46
N GLY A 150 -11.21 -7.31 -8.27
CA GLY A 150 -10.58 -6.47 -9.29
C GLY A 150 -9.51 -5.51 -8.79
N MET A 151 -8.90 -5.78 -7.63
CA MET A 151 -7.83 -4.95 -7.05
C MET A 151 -6.45 -5.30 -7.63
N ARG A 152 -5.68 -4.29 -8.04
CA ARG A 152 -4.26 -4.49 -8.39
C ARG A 152 -3.45 -4.64 -7.10
N SER A 153 -2.71 -5.75 -6.98
CA SER A 153 -2.03 -6.11 -5.73
C SER A 153 -0.62 -6.65 -5.95
N CYS A 154 0.33 -6.11 -5.20
CA CYS A 154 1.67 -6.68 -5.04
C CYS A 154 1.73 -7.31 -3.65
N LEU A 155 2.03 -8.60 -3.56
CA LEU A 155 1.89 -9.38 -2.35
C LEU A 155 3.24 -9.97 -1.90
N CYS A 156 3.44 -10.06 -0.59
CA CYS A 156 4.55 -10.81 0.02
C CYS A 156 4.13 -11.34 1.40
N TYR A 157 4.85 -12.36 1.88
CA TYR A 157 4.65 -12.97 3.19
C TYR A 157 5.77 -12.59 4.16
N GLU A 158 5.45 -12.25 5.39
CA GLU A 158 6.40 -11.92 6.46
C GLU A 158 7.19 -13.14 6.96
N VAL A 159 8.36 -13.40 6.39
CA VAL A 159 9.28 -14.39 6.96
C VAL A 159 9.74 -13.94 8.34
N SER A 160 9.70 -14.85 9.32
CA SER A 160 10.15 -14.58 10.70
C SER A 160 10.52 -15.87 11.43
N ASP A 161 11.56 -15.81 12.26
CA ASP A 161 12.01 -16.95 13.10
C ASP A 161 11.19 -17.11 14.39
N ARG A 162 10.29 -16.19 14.70
CA ARG A 162 9.57 -16.13 15.99
C ARG A 162 8.69 -17.35 16.30
N ARG A 163 8.34 -18.14 15.29
CA ARG A 163 7.53 -19.37 15.44
C ARG A 163 8.32 -20.64 15.09
N GLY A 164 9.65 -20.55 15.07
CA GLY A 164 10.57 -21.66 14.83
C GLY A 164 10.79 -21.98 13.37
N GLN A 165 11.77 -22.85 13.13
CA GLN A 165 12.31 -23.10 11.80
C GLN A 165 11.28 -23.62 10.79
N GLU A 166 10.37 -24.51 11.21
CA GLU A 166 9.35 -25.08 10.32
C GLU A 166 8.44 -23.98 9.72
N LYS A 167 7.97 -23.05 10.55
CA LYS A 167 7.14 -21.92 10.10
C LYS A 167 7.93 -20.93 9.26
N CYS A 168 9.20 -20.71 9.60
CA CYS A 168 10.11 -19.90 8.82
C CYS A 168 10.31 -20.47 7.40
N ASP A 169 10.60 -21.78 7.30
CA ASP A 169 10.79 -22.45 6.01
C ASP A 169 9.49 -22.46 5.17
N GLN A 170 8.31 -22.62 5.80
CA GLN A 170 7.01 -22.48 5.12
C GLN A 170 6.82 -21.05 4.57
N ALA A 171 7.19 -20.02 5.32
CA ALA A 171 7.06 -18.62 4.88
C ALA A 171 8.01 -18.28 3.73
N ILE A 172 9.24 -18.80 3.75
CA ILE A 172 10.19 -18.67 2.64
C ILE A 172 9.64 -19.35 1.39
N ALA A 173 9.11 -20.58 1.52
CA ALA A 173 8.52 -21.32 0.40
C ALA A 173 7.31 -20.58 -0.19
N GLU A 174 6.40 -20.07 0.65
CA GLU A 174 5.21 -19.31 0.21
C GLU A 174 5.59 -18.08 -0.62
N ASN A 175 6.61 -17.30 -0.19
CA ASN A 175 7.13 -16.18 -0.99
C ASN A 175 7.72 -16.64 -2.32
N ALA A 176 8.58 -17.67 -2.30
CA ALA A 176 9.26 -18.14 -3.49
C ALA A 176 8.28 -18.70 -4.53
N GLU A 177 7.34 -19.54 -4.10
CA GLU A 177 6.31 -20.11 -4.97
C GLU A 177 5.40 -19.03 -5.57
N PHE A 178 4.98 -18.07 -4.73
CA PHE A 178 4.13 -16.97 -5.19
C PHE A 178 4.86 -16.04 -6.16
N ALA A 179 6.12 -15.69 -5.89
CA ALA A 179 6.92 -14.85 -6.77
C ALA A 179 7.17 -15.53 -8.13
N GLN A 180 7.46 -16.84 -8.15
CA GLN A 180 7.60 -17.62 -9.36
C GLN A 180 6.29 -17.66 -10.15
N TRP A 181 5.17 -17.90 -9.47
CA TRP A 181 3.84 -17.88 -10.08
C TRP A 181 3.53 -16.51 -10.71
N ALA A 182 3.75 -15.41 -9.98
CA ALA A 182 3.47 -14.07 -10.49
C ALA A 182 4.33 -13.69 -11.70
N ALA A 183 5.61 -14.05 -11.71
CA ALA A 183 6.49 -13.86 -12.84
C ALA A 183 6.04 -14.66 -14.07
N LYS A 184 5.61 -15.92 -13.86
CA LYS A 184 5.08 -16.79 -14.92
C LYS A 184 3.77 -16.23 -15.48
N GLU A 185 2.81 -15.82 -14.65
CA GLU A 185 1.54 -15.22 -15.07
C GLU A 185 1.76 -13.95 -15.91
N ARG A 186 2.73 -13.12 -15.54
CA ARG A 186 3.11 -11.95 -16.31
C ARG A 186 3.61 -12.34 -17.70
N HIS A 187 4.52 -13.30 -17.75
CA HIS A 187 5.13 -13.75 -19.01
C HIS A 187 4.12 -14.46 -19.94
N ASP A 188 3.31 -15.37 -19.40
CA ASP A 188 2.46 -16.25 -20.18
C ASP A 188 1.09 -15.64 -20.51
N ASN A 189 0.54 -14.83 -19.60
CA ASN A 189 -0.84 -14.33 -19.66
C ASN A 189 -0.95 -12.79 -19.67
N ASP A 190 0.18 -12.07 -19.76
CA ASP A 190 0.22 -10.59 -19.74
C ASP A 190 -0.51 -9.99 -18.52
N ASN A 191 -0.39 -10.67 -17.37
CA ASN A 191 -1.09 -10.27 -16.15
C ASN A 191 -0.36 -9.13 -15.45
N HIS A 192 -0.91 -7.93 -15.55
CA HIS A 192 -0.43 -6.70 -14.88
C HIS A 192 -1.23 -6.33 -13.63
N MET A 193 -2.06 -7.25 -13.11
CA MET A 193 -2.88 -7.01 -11.92
C MET A 193 -2.26 -7.59 -10.65
N ILE A 194 -1.43 -8.63 -10.77
CA ILE A 194 -0.80 -9.29 -9.62
C ILE A 194 0.72 -9.26 -9.79
N ALA A 195 1.40 -8.81 -8.75
CA ALA A 195 2.85 -8.80 -8.64
C ALA A 195 3.28 -9.39 -7.28
N ALA A 196 4.56 -9.65 -7.13
CA ALA A 196 5.13 -10.17 -5.90
C ALA A 196 6.37 -9.38 -5.47
N MET A 197 6.55 -9.25 -4.17
CA MET A 197 7.82 -8.99 -3.51
C MET A 197 8.20 -10.20 -2.64
N PHE A 198 9.40 -10.21 -2.07
CA PHE A 198 9.81 -11.20 -1.09
C PHE A 198 9.79 -10.56 0.29
N GLY A 199 8.86 -10.99 1.18
CA GLY A 199 8.64 -10.37 2.47
C GLY A 199 9.57 -10.90 3.56
N GLY A 200 10.03 -10.01 4.43
CA GLY A 200 10.65 -10.33 5.69
C GLY A 200 10.07 -9.43 6.78
N HIS A 201 9.79 -9.98 7.98
CA HIS A 201 9.16 -9.19 9.02
C HIS A 201 10.03 -7.99 9.40
N ALA A 202 11.07 -8.20 10.20
CA ALA A 202 11.99 -7.14 10.63
C ALA A 202 13.36 -7.73 11.01
N THR A 203 14.42 -6.93 11.00
CA THR A 203 15.77 -7.45 11.22
C THR A 203 15.95 -8.13 12.59
N PHE A 204 15.23 -7.70 13.63
CA PHE A 204 15.31 -8.31 14.96
C PHE A 204 14.57 -9.66 15.08
N THR A 205 13.71 -10.01 14.12
CA THR A 205 13.01 -11.30 14.05
C THR A 205 13.56 -12.26 13.00
N LEU A 206 14.67 -11.90 12.38
CA LEU A 206 15.36 -12.68 11.36
C LEU A 206 16.78 -13.00 11.81
N SER A 207 17.16 -14.29 11.79
CA SER A 207 18.54 -14.71 11.95
C SER A 207 19.32 -14.46 10.66
N ASP A 208 20.65 -14.46 10.75
CA ASP A 208 21.52 -14.33 9.58
C ASP A 208 21.33 -15.52 8.64
N GLU A 209 21.15 -16.74 9.19
CA GLU A 209 20.83 -17.93 8.40
C GLU A 209 19.52 -17.79 7.63
N THR A 210 18.50 -17.21 8.25
CA THR A 210 17.19 -16.98 7.61
C THR A 210 17.33 -15.94 6.50
N MET A 211 18.09 -14.85 6.70
CA MET A 211 18.35 -13.85 5.67
C MET A 211 19.06 -14.46 4.45
N ASP A 212 20.05 -15.33 4.67
CA ASP A 212 20.74 -16.04 3.58
C ASP A 212 19.77 -16.97 2.83
N LYS A 213 18.93 -17.72 3.54
CA LYS A 213 17.89 -18.55 2.91
C LYS A 213 16.87 -17.76 2.10
N MET A 214 16.47 -16.57 2.59
CA MET A 214 15.59 -15.66 1.84
C MET A 214 16.25 -15.20 0.54
N ALA A 215 17.52 -14.77 0.60
CA ALA A 215 18.26 -14.34 -0.58
C ALA A 215 18.44 -15.49 -1.59
N GLU A 216 18.76 -16.69 -1.13
CA GLU A 216 18.90 -17.88 -1.96
C GLU A 216 17.57 -18.27 -2.61
N ALA A 217 16.46 -18.31 -1.85
CA ALA A 217 15.14 -18.69 -2.35
C ALA A 217 14.59 -17.67 -3.34
N ASN A 218 14.84 -16.36 -3.12
CA ASN A 218 14.47 -15.30 -4.04
C ASN A 218 15.28 -15.36 -5.34
N ASN A 219 16.55 -15.72 -5.26
CA ASN A 219 17.45 -15.87 -6.41
C ASN A 219 17.38 -14.70 -7.43
N GLY A 220 17.19 -13.48 -6.93
CA GLY A 220 17.07 -12.27 -7.75
C GLY A 220 15.75 -12.14 -8.53
N LEU A 221 14.74 -12.91 -8.20
CA LEU A 221 13.46 -12.92 -8.91
C LEU A 221 12.67 -11.62 -8.69
N THR A 222 12.74 -11.05 -7.49
CA THR A 222 12.05 -9.80 -7.12
C THR A 222 12.80 -9.04 -6.03
N GLY A 223 12.33 -7.83 -5.69
CA GLY A 223 12.85 -7.08 -4.54
C GLY A 223 12.28 -7.57 -3.20
N PHE A 224 12.92 -7.14 -2.12
CA PHE A 224 12.46 -7.45 -0.76
C PHE A 224 11.56 -6.34 -0.21
N HIS A 225 10.64 -6.71 0.69
CA HIS A 225 9.83 -5.80 1.48
C HIS A 225 10.01 -6.16 2.96
N ILE A 226 10.61 -5.28 3.75
CA ILE A 226 11.06 -5.57 5.13
C ILE A 226 10.84 -4.33 6.00
N HIS A 227 10.33 -4.49 7.23
CA HIS A 227 10.31 -3.42 8.23
C HIS A 227 11.71 -3.24 8.82
N VAL A 228 12.16 -2.00 8.94
CA VAL A 228 13.52 -1.69 9.42
C VAL A 228 13.49 -0.49 10.35
N CYS A 229 14.09 -0.63 11.52
CA CYS A 229 14.26 0.46 12.48
C CYS A 229 12.94 1.20 12.77
N GLU A 230 11.81 0.47 12.81
CA GLU A 230 10.52 1.04 13.21
C GLU A 230 10.56 1.40 14.68
N GLY A 231 10.87 0.43 15.55
CA GLY A 231 11.08 0.65 16.97
C GLY A 231 12.53 0.53 17.37
N MET A 232 12.89 1.07 18.55
CA MET A 232 14.23 0.96 19.11
C MET A 232 14.68 -0.48 19.42
N ASN A 233 13.72 -1.41 19.53
CA ASN A 233 14.00 -2.84 19.71
C ASN A 233 14.86 -3.42 18.56
N ASP A 234 14.66 -2.98 17.34
CA ASP A 234 15.45 -3.40 16.18
C ASP A 234 16.91 -2.93 16.31
N VAL A 235 17.10 -1.66 16.71
CA VAL A 235 18.43 -1.09 16.98
C VAL A 235 19.12 -1.76 18.17
N TRP A 236 18.36 -2.07 19.23
CA TRP A 236 18.92 -2.74 20.42
C TRP A 236 19.31 -4.18 20.15
N ASP A 237 18.48 -4.95 19.41
CA ASP A 237 18.83 -6.31 19.01
C ASP A 237 20.15 -6.33 18.23
N SER A 238 20.28 -5.41 17.27
CA SER A 238 21.50 -5.24 16.48
C SER A 238 22.74 -5.01 17.35
N ARG A 239 22.63 -4.12 18.33
CA ARG A 239 23.75 -3.79 19.23
C ARG A 239 24.09 -4.89 20.22
N LEU A 240 23.09 -5.57 20.77
CA LEU A 240 23.26 -6.53 21.86
C LEU A 240 23.51 -7.94 21.36
N ASN A 241 22.86 -8.34 20.27
CA ASN A 241 22.81 -9.73 19.83
C ASN A 241 23.51 -9.96 18.47
N ARG A 242 23.81 -8.90 17.70
CA ARG A 242 24.38 -9.01 16.34
C ARG A 242 25.75 -8.34 16.21
N GLY A 243 26.52 -8.31 17.28
CA GLY A 243 27.89 -7.76 17.27
C GLY A 243 27.99 -6.25 17.03
N GLY A 244 26.87 -5.51 17.11
CA GLY A 244 26.81 -4.07 16.88
C GLY A 244 26.68 -3.67 15.41
N ILE A 245 26.50 -4.62 14.49
CA ILE A 245 26.21 -4.36 13.08
C ILE A 245 24.80 -3.75 13.00
N SER A 246 24.63 -2.64 12.28
CA SER A 246 23.34 -1.96 12.22
C SER A 246 22.29 -2.75 11.41
N PRO A 247 20.98 -2.54 11.62
CA PRO A 247 19.93 -3.24 10.90
C PRO A 247 20.09 -3.16 9.36
N VAL A 248 20.32 -1.96 8.83
CA VAL A 248 20.48 -1.78 7.37
C VAL A 248 21.80 -2.41 6.85
N GLU A 249 22.87 -2.34 7.64
CA GLU A 249 24.13 -2.99 7.28
C GLU A 249 24.00 -4.52 7.24
N ARG A 250 23.23 -5.13 8.17
CA ARG A 250 22.92 -6.57 8.10
C ARG A 250 22.18 -6.94 6.81
N LEU A 251 21.17 -6.17 6.42
CA LEU A 251 20.45 -6.41 5.16
C LEU A 251 21.39 -6.32 3.95
N LEU A 252 22.35 -5.37 3.95
CA LEU A 252 23.37 -5.27 2.91
C LEU A 252 24.26 -6.51 2.85
N GLN A 253 24.75 -6.98 4.00
CA GLN A 253 25.63 -8.15 4.10
C GLN A 253 24.98 -9.43 3.59
N HIS A 254 23.64 -9.56 3.75
CA HIS A 254 22.85 -10.70 3.28
C HIS A 254 22.19 -10.50 1.91
N ASN A 255 22.59 -9.47 1.15
CA ASN A 255 22.09 -9.17 -0.21
C ASN A 255 20.56 -8.94 -0.27
N LEU A 256 19.98 -8.33 0.77
CA LEU A 256 18.54 -8.02 0.82
C LEU A 256 18.24 -6.57 0.41
N LEU A 257 19.22 -5.78 0.00
CA LEU A 257 19.05 -4.42 -0.50
C LEU A 257 19.17 -4.35 -2.02
N GLY A 258 18.58 -3.33 -2.61
CA GLY A 258 18.69 -3.09 -4.04
C GLY A 258 17.57 -2.18 -4.58
N PRO A 259 17.63 -1.84 -5.89
CA PRO A 259 16.70 -0.87 -6.49
C PRO A 259 15.25 -1.36 -6.60
N ASP A 260 15.00 -2.65 -6.35
CA ASP A 260 13.67 -3.25 -6.31
C ASP A 260 13.16 -3.47 -4.88
N THR A 261 14.02 -3.26 -3.87
CA THR A 261 13.70 -3.46 -2.46
C THR A 261 13.05 -2.21 -1.86
N MET A 262 12.10 -2.43 -0.94
CA MET A 262 11.42 -1.41 -0.17
C MET A 262 11.52 -1.70 1.33
N LEU A 263 12.00 -0.71 2.11
CA LEU A 263 12.12 -0.79 3.56
C LEU A 263 11.03 0.03 4.23
N GLY A 264 10.26 -0.63 5.12
CA GLY A 264 9.20 0.01 5.90
C GLY A 264 9.75 0.86 7.03
N HIS A 265 9.13 2.02 7.29
CA HIS A 265 9.33 2.94 8.41
C HIS A 265 10.66 3.67 8.45
N CYS A 266 11.78 3.00 8.68
CA CYS A 266 13.13 3.57 8.79
C CYS A 266 13.21 4.79 9.74
N ILE A 267 12.54 4.70 10.92
CA ILE A 267 12.42 5.83 11.87
C ILE A 267 13.73 6.08 12.59
N HIS A 268 14.38 5.01 13.04
CA HIS A 268 15.57 5.08 13.90
C HIS A 268 16.87 4.77 13.15
N VAL A 269 16.90 5.00 11.84
CA VAL A 269 18.11 4.81 11.02
C VAL A 269 19.12 5.93 11.28
N THR A 270 20.39 5.57 11.26
CA THR A 270 21.52 6.50 11.40
C THR A 270 21.90 7.14 10.06
N PRO A 271 22.65 8.26 10.04
CA PRO A 271 23.19 8.82 8.81
C PRO A 271 24.01 7.84 7.96
N ALA A 272 24.77 6.94 8.59
CA ALA A 272 25.55 5.91 7.87
C ALA A 272 24.63 4.89 7.18
N GLU A 273 23.55 4.47 7.84
CA GLU A 273 22.56 3.59 7.24
C GLU A 273 21.81 4.27 6.09
N MET A 274 21.52 5.57 6.20
CA MET A 274 20.95 6.34 5.09
C MET A 274 21.87 6.36 3.87
N ASP A 275 23.19 6.43 4.07
CA ASP A 275 24.15 6.36 2.98
C ASP A 275 24.14 4.98 2.31
N ILE A 276 24.05 3.88 3.07
CA ILE A 276 23.89 2.51 2.55
C ILE A 276 22.60 2.39 1.72
N VAL A 277 21.46 2.88 2.23
CA VAL A 277 20.17 2.88 1.53
C VAL A 277 20.29 3.62 0.19
N LYS A 278 20.91 4.80 0.21
CA LYS A 278 21.12 5.60 -1.00
C LYS A 278 22.01 4.87 -2.02
N GLU A 279 23.14 4.34 -1.59
CA GLU A 279 24.10 3.67 -2.47
C GLU A 279 23.58 2.38 -3.08
N SER A 280 22.75 1.64 -2.34
CA SER A 280 22.06 0.43 -2.83
C SER A 280 20.90 0.73 -3.77
N GLY A 281 20.43 1.98 -3.83
CA GLY A 281 19.23 2.36 -4.59
C GLY A 281 17.92 1.87 -3.99
N THR A 282 17.94 1.42 -2.74
CA THR A 282 16.78 0.89 -2.02
C THR A 282 15.75 2.00 -1.75
N TRP A 283 14.47 1.66 -1.85
CA TRP A 283 13.35 2.56 -1.58
C TRP A 283 12.91 2.46 -0.12
N LEU A 284 12.37 3.54 0.39
CA LEU A 284 11.73 3.56 1.70
C LEU A 284 10.22 3.72 1.55
N VAL A 285 9.45 3.29 2.56
CA VAL A 285 8.03 3.62 2.66
C VAL A 285 7.72 4.18 4.05
N ASN A 286 7.11 5.36 4.07
CA ASN A 286 6.71 6.05 5.30
C ASN A 286 5.23 5.85 5.57
N ASN A 287 4.89 5.45 6.80
CA ASN A 287 3.55 5.14 7.27
C ASN A 287 3.20 6.08 8.45
N PRO A 288 2.82 7.33 8.18
CA PRO A 288 2.81 8.38 9.21
C PRO A 288 1.84 8.10 10.37
N GLU A 289 0.64 7.59 10.09
CA GLU A 289 -0.36 7.31 11.11
C GLU A 289 0.01 6.12 11.98
N SER A 290 0.52 5.06 11.36
CA SER A 290 1.00 3.88 12.08
C SER A 290 2.17 4.24 12.99
N ASN A 291 3.15 5.00 12.50
CA ASN A 291 4.29 5.46 13.29
C ASN A 291 3.84 6.23 14.55
N MET A 292 2.83 7.09 14.40
CA MET A 292 2.26 7.86 15.52
C MET A 292 1.45 6.98 16.46
N GLY A 293 0.60 6.13 15.93
CA GLY A 293 -0.29 5.26 16.70
C GLY A 293 0.46 4.18 17.49
N ASN A 294 1.53 3.64 16.92
CA ASN A 294 2.45 2.71 17.58
C ASN A 294 3.44 3.44 18.53
N ALA A 295 3.39 4.77 18.58
CA ALA A 295 4.28 5.61 19.39
C ALA A 295 5.78 5.37 19.18
N VAL A 296 6.16 5.02 17.95
CA VAL A 296 7.56 4.69 17.60
C VAL A 296 8.38 5.90 17.15
N GLY A 297 7.72 7.02 16.85
CA GLY A 297 8.38 8.28 16.50
C GLY A 297 8.00 8.82 15.14
N CYS A 298 8.81 9.77 14.64
CA CYS A 298 8.62 10.42 13.36
C CYS A 298 9.83 10.12 12.46
N ALA A 299 9.60 9.46 11.34
CA ALA A 299 10.67 9.15 10.38
C ALA A 299 11.31 10.44 9.84
N PRO A 300 12.65 10.47 9.67
CA PRO A 300 13.38 11.66 9.22
C PRO A 300 13.26 11.87 7.69
N VAL A 301 12.02 11.90 7.19
CA VAL A 301 11.72 11.94 5.75
C VAL A 301 12.34 13.15 5.07
N LEU A 302 12.34 14.31 5.74
CA LEU A 302 12.98 15.52 5.20
C LEU A 302 14.48 15.31 4.93
N GLU A 303 15.16 14.52 5.78
CA GLU A 303 16.57 14.18 5.58
C GLU A 303 16.75 13.16 4.46
N PHE A 304 15.84 12.19 4.33
CA PHE A 304 15.86 11.25 3.20
C PHE A 304 15.77 11.99 1.87
N PHE A 305 14.86 12.94 1.75
CA PHE A 305 14.72 13.77 0.55
C PHE A 305 15.97 14.62 0.28
N ARG A 306 16.57 15.24 1.31
CA ARG A 306 17.83 16.01 1.14
C ARG A 306 18.98 15.15 0.61
N ARG A 307 19.00 13.87 0.96
CA ARG A 307 20.00 12.90 0.49
C ARG A 307 19.66 12.32 -0.89
N GLY A 308 18.46 12.55 -1.40
CA GLY A 308 17.98 11.98 -2.66
C GLY A 308 17.59 10.51 -2.54
N ILE A 309 17.21 10.05 -1.33
CA ILE A 309 16.67 8.70 -1.11
C ILE A 309 15.18 8.73 -1.48
N PRO A 310 14.71 7.83 -2.35
CA PRO A 310 13.30 7.77 -2.73
C PRO A 310 12.45 7.21 -1.58
N VAL A 311 11.38 7.92 -1.25
CA VAL A 311 10.43 7.53 -0.19
C VAL A 311 9.03 7.45 -0.77
N CYS A 312 8.39 6.30 -0.61
CA CYS A 312 6.98 6.06 -0.89
C CYS A 312 6.11 6.39 0.34
N MET A 313 4.80 6.42 0.14
CA MET A 313 3.80 6.55 1.20
C MET A 313 2.96 5.28 1.29
N GLY A 314 2.76 4.79 2.50
CA GLY A 314 1.88 3.70 2.84
C GLY A 314 0.99 4.04 4.03
N THR A 315 0.10 3.13 4.39
CA THR A 315 -0.83 3.28 5.52
C THR A 315 -0.61 2.25 6.62
N ASP A 316 0.16 1.20 6.35
CA ASP A 316 0.34 0.10 7.28
C ASP A 316 -1.01 -0.55 7.67
N ALA A 317 -1.16 -1.00 8.90
CA ALA A 317 -2.39 -1.58 9.44
C ALA A 317 -3.41 -0.54 9.95
N TYR A 318 -3.21 0.74 9.69
CA TYR A 318 -3.93 1.83 10.38
C TYR A 318 -5.17 2.31 9.64
N THR A 319 -5.03 2.63 8.36
CA THR A 319 -6.11 3.17 7.53
C THR A 319 -6.00 2.67 6.10
N HIS A 320 -7.03 2.92 5.27
CA HIS A 320 -6.97 2.73 3.81
C HIS A 320 -6.99 4.08 3.08
N ASP A 321 -7.13 5.19 3.82
CA ASP A 321 -7.26 6.54 3.29
C ASP A 321 -5.89 7.19 3.07
N MET A 322 -5.39 7.13 1.84
CA MET A 322 -4.11 7.72 1.46
C MET A 322 -4.09 9.26 1.57
N LEU A 323 -5.24 9.91 1.45
CA LEU A 323 -5.33 11.38 1.60
C LEU A 323 -5.33 11.81 3.07
N GLU A 324 -5.84 10.96 3.97
CA GLU A 324 -5.67 11.14 5.41
C GLU A 324 -4.19 11.03 5.80
N SER A 325 -3.52 9.96 5.35
CA SER A 325 -2.08 9.77 5.58
C SER A 325 -1.23 10.90 5.00
N LEU A 326 -1.59 11.42 3.83
CA LEU A 326 -0.94 12.60 3.23
C LEU A 326 -1.00 13.82 4.15
N LYS A 327 -2.17 14.11 4.71
CA LYS A 327 -2.39 15.23 5.63
C LYS A 327 -1.64 15.01 6.95
N VAL A 328 -1.74 13.81 7.52
CA VAL A 328 -1.05 13.46 8.78
C VAL A 328 0.46 13.59 8.61
N PHE A 329 1.02 13.11 7.50
CA PHE A 329 2.44 13.30 7.19
C PHE A 329 2.84 14.77 7.23
N LEU A 330 2.13 15.65 6.53
CA LEU A 330 2.44 17.08 6.50
C LEU A 330 2.44 17.69 7.91
N ILE A 331 1.42 17.36 8.70
CA ILE A 331 1.25 17.94 10.04
C ILE A 331 2.36 17.46 10.98
N ILE A 332 2.65 16.15 10.99
CA ILE A 332 3.65 15.60 11.91
C ILE A 332 5.08 16.03 11.55
N GLN A 333 5.43 16.15 10.27
CA GLN A 333 6.74 16.65 9.87
C GLN A 333 6.95 18.11 10.28
N ARG A 334 5.94 18.95 10.10
CA ARG A 334 5.98 20.37 10.55
C ARG A 334 6.07 20.48 12.07
N HIS A 335 5.30 19.66 12.77
CA HIS A 335 5.33 19.62 14.24
C HIS A 335 6.71 19.19 14.75
N ASN A 336 7.25 18.11 14.20
CA ASN A 336 8.55 17.56 14.61
C ASN A 336 9.72 18.50 14.26
N ALA A 337 9.69 19.12 13.08
CA ALA A 337 10.72 20.06 12.63
C ALA A 337 10.59 21.46 13.27
N ALA A 338 9.45 21.77 13.89
CA ALA A 338 9.08 23.14 14.37
C ALA A 338 9.18 24.19 13.24
N MET A 339 8.89 23.81 11.98
CA MET A 339 8.99 24.66 10.79
C MET A 339 7.72 24.53 9.93
N PRO A 340 7.02 25.66 9.62
CA PRO A 340 5.77 25.62 8.85
C PRO A 340 5.96 25.46 7.33
N ASN A 341 7.16 25.60 6.81
CA ASN A 341 7.48 25.60 5.37
C ASN A 341 8.09 24.29 4.86
N VAL A 342 8.01 23.19 5.63
CA VAL A 342 8.52 21.87 5.24
C VAL A 342 7.38 20.88 4.97
N GLY A 343 7.70 19.76 4.32
CA GLY A 343 6.83 18.60 4.18
C GLY A 343 5.83 18.67 3.02
N TRP A 344 5.63 19.83 2.37
CA TRP A 344 4.64 19.97 1.30
C TRP A 344 5.04 19.23 0.03
N CYS A 345 6.22 19.55 -0.49
CA CYS A 345 6.72 18.92 -1.71
C CYS A 345 6.97 17.44 -1.49
N GLU A 346 7.52 17.08 -0.33
CA GLU A 346 7.79 15.71 0.05
C GLU A 346 6.50 14.88 0.09
N ALA A 347 5.42 15.41 0.66
CA ALA A 347 4.11 14.76 0.71
C ALA A 347 3.59 14.43 -0.70
N MET A 348 3.58 15.41 -1.58
CA MET A 348 3.10 15.25 -2.95
C MET A 348 3.98 14.30 -3.77
N THR A 349 5.30 14.41 -3.61
CA THR A 349 6.25 13.53 -4.31
C THR A 349 6.11 12.08 -3.84
N MET A 350 5.96 11.81 -2.54
CA MET A 350 5.74 10.45 -2.05
C MET A 350 4.49 9.83 -2.65
N LEU A 351 3.32 10.47 -2.48
CA LEU A 351 2.05 9.86 -2.86
C LEU A 351 1.87 9.79 -4.38
N PHE A 352 2.18 10.87 -5.11
CA PHE A 352 1.80 10.96 -6.52
C PHE A 352 2.93 10.65 -7.51
N GLU A 353 4.19 10.69 -7.09
CA GLU A 353 5.31 10.39 -7.99
C GLU A 353 6.02 9.10 -7.62
N ASN A 354 6.45 8.95 -6.35
CA ASN A 354 7.23 7.81 -5.94
C ASN A 354 6.39 6.53 -5.88
N ASN A 355 5.15 6.61 -5.32
CA ASN A 355 4.23 5.47 -5.34
C ASN A 355 3.92 5.05 -6.78
N ALA A 356 3.70 6.00 -7.68
CA ALA A 356 3.46 5.73 -9.10
C ALA A 356 4.67 5.07 -9.79
N LYS A 357 5.90 5.55 -9.51
CA LYS A 357 7.13 4.96 -10.05
C LYS A 357 7.33 3.53 -9.55
N MET A 358 7.17 3.30 -8.25
CA MET A 358 7.30 1.96 -7.66
C MET A 358 6.26 1.01 -8.24
N ALA A 359 4.98 1.40 -8.27
CA ALA A 359 3.92 0.57 -8.83
C ALA A 359 4.13 0.32 -10.33
N SER A 360 4.49 1.34 -11.12
CA SER A 360 4.74 1.17 -12.55
C SER A 360 5.86 0.17 -12.83
N LYS A 361 6.88 0.13 -11.99
CA LYS A 361 7.98 -0.83 -12.08
C LYS A 361 7.51 -2.27 -11.80
N TYR A 362 6.73 -2.47 -10.73
CA TYR A 362 6.28 -3.80 -10.34
C TYR A 362 5.21 -4.38 -11.26
N PHE A 363 4.36 -3.53 -11.82
CA PHE A 363 3.25 -3.98 -12.68
C PHE A 363 3.55 -3.84 -14.18
N ASP A 364 4.73 -3.31 -14.54
CA ASP A 364 5.11 -3.07 -15.94
C ASP A 364 4.02 -2.33 -16.74
N ARG A 365 3.38 -1.37 -16.09
CA ARG A 365 2.30 -0.50 -16.62
C ARG A 365 2.47 0.91 -16.08
N LYS A 366 2.22 1.90 -16.88
CA LYS A 366 2.23 3.29 -16.43
C LYS A 366 1.03 3.56 -15.52
N LEU A 367 1.28 3.82 -14.24
CA LEU A 367 0.29 4.02 -13.18
C LEU A 367 0.38 5.41 -12.55
N GLY A 368 -0.69 5.87 -11.88
CA GLY A 368 -0.71 7.13 -11.13
C GLY A 368 -0.74 8.39 -11.98
N VAL A 369 -1.07 8.28 -13.26
CA VAL A 369 -1.17 9.41 -14.19
C VAL A 369 -2.33 9.18 -15.17
N LEU A 370 -3.02 10.25 -15.56
CA LEU A 370 -4.02 10.21 -16.63
C LEU A 370 -3.42 10.74 -17.92
N GLU A 371 -2.98 9.84 -18.79
CA GLU A 371 -2.49 10.15 -20.13
C GLU A 371 -2.65 8.95 -21.06
N ALA A 372 -2.56 9.16 -22.37
CA ALA A 372 -2.65 8.09 -23.35
C ALA A 372 -1.56 7.02 -23.11
N GLY A 373 -1.95 5.75 -23.12
CA GLY A 373 -1.08 4.59 -22.87
C GLY A 373 -0.90 4.21 -21.40
N ALA A 374 -1.41 5.00 -20.45
CA ALA A 374 -1.42 4.63 -19.04
C ALA A 374 -2.53 3.60 -18.75
N ALA A 375 -2.37 2.84 -17.68
CA ALA A 375 -3.41 1.95 -17.17
C ALA A 375 -4.66 2.75 -16.78
N ALA A 376 -5.82 2.19 -17.05
CA ALA A 376 -7.11 2.83 -16.80
C ALA A 376 -7.53 2.72 -15.33
N ASP A 377 -6.75 3.35 -14.45
CA ASP A 377 -7.01 3.50 -13.02
C ASP A 377 -7.46 4.93 -12.77
N VAL A 378 -8.75 5.15 -12.62
CA VAL A 378 -9.37 6.47 -12.55
C VAL A 378 -10.33 6.54 -11.38
N ILE A 379 -10.27 7.63 -10.62
CA ILE A 379 -11.23 7.89 -9.54
C ILE A 379 -11.95 9.23 -9.74
N VAL A 380 -13.17 9.30 -9.21
CA VAL A 380 -13.93 10.54 -9.14
C VAL A 380 -14.13 10.90 -7.67
N MET A 381 -13.60 12.06 -7.28
CA MET A 381 -13.69 12.59 -5.92
C MET A 381 -14.85 13.58 -5.82
N ASP A 382 -15.85 13.27 -4.97
CA ASP A 382 -16.98 14.16 -4.66
C ASP A 382 -16.46 15.38 -3.88
N TYR A 383 -16.02 16.37 -4.64
CA TYR A 383 -15.43 17.57 -4.11
C TYR A 383 -15.89 18.80 -4.88
N LYS A 384 -16.60 19.68 -4.18
CA LYS A 384 -17.07 20.98 -4.71
C LYS A 384 -16.40 22.10 -3.93
N PRO A 385 -15.34 22.69 -4.49
CA PRO A 385 -14.62 23.75 -3.81
C PRO A 385 -15.48 25.01 -3.66
N PHE A 386 -15.38 25.68 -2.51
CA PHE A 386 -15.95 27.02 -2.28
C PHE A 386 -14.91 28.14 -2.50
N THR A 387 -13.70 27.77 -2.91
CA THR A 387 -12.62 28.66 -3.34
C THR A 387 -12.20 28.28 -4.75
N PRO A 388 -11.53 29.17 -5.50
CA PRO A 388 -11.07 28.84 -6.86
C PRO A 388 -10.20 27.59 -6.89
N LEU A 389 -10.47 26.69 -7.84
CA LEU A 389 -9.70 25.48 -8.11
C LEU A 389 -8.92 25.65 -9.40
N SER A 390 -7.61 25.47 -9.35
CA SER A 390 -6.69 25.61 -10.49
C SER A 390 -5.50 24.64 -10.36
N GLU A 391 -4.71 24.56 -11.41
CA GLU A 391 -3.43 23.84 -11.41
C GLU A 391 -2.50 24.25 -10.25
N GLU A 392 -2.48 25.54 -9.92
CA GLU A 392 -1.54 26.10 -8.94
C GLU A 392 -1.91 25.75 -7.48
N ASN A 393 -3.16 25.36 -7.22
CA ASN A 393 -3.66 25.17 -5.84
C ASN A 393 -4.33 23.83 -5.58
N ILE A 394 -4.41 22.93 -6.54
CA ILE A 394 -5.06 21.62 -6.41
C ILE A 394 -4.47 20.79 -5.25
N ASP A 395 -3.16 20.86 -5.05
CA ASP A 395 -2.49 20.16 -3.94
C ASP A 395 -3.01 20.64 -2.57
N GLY A 396 -3.31 21.93 -2.43
CA GLY A 396 -3.92 22.48 -1.22
C GLY A 396 -5.35 21.99 -1.01
N HIS A 397 -6.12 21.88 -2.09
CA HIS A 397 -7.47 21.30 -2.04
C HIS A 397 -7.43 19.82 -1.63
N MET A 398 -6.48 19.03 -2.11
CA MET A 398 -6.30 17.65 -1.69
C MET A 398 -5.90 17.54 -0.21
N LEU A 399 -4.88 18.28 0.22
CA LEU A 399 -4.38 18.21 1.59
C LEU A 399 -5.41 18.64 2.66
N PHE A 400 -6.21 19.66 2.35
CA PHE A 400 -7.08 20.27 3.35
C PHE A 400 -8.57 20.10 3.10
N GLY A 401 -8.95 19.69 1.90
CA GLY A 401 -10.35 19.62 1.48
C GLY A 401 -10.86 18.22 1.17
N MET A 402 -9.98 17.24 0.96
CA MET A 402 -10.36 15.90 0.54
C MET A 402 -9.88 14.83 1.52
N MET A 403 -10.61 13.73 1.55
CA MET A 403 -10.27 12.46 2.23
C MET A 403 -10.73 11.31 1.33
N GLY A 404 -10.25 10.10 1.55
CA GLY A 404 -10.64 8.92 0.77
C GLY A 404 -12.14 8.73 0.70
N LYS A 405 -12.87 8.94 1.81
CA LYS A 405 -14.34 8.89 1.86
C LYS A 405 -15.06 9.85 0.89
N ASN A 406 -14.37 10.82 0.30
CA ASN A 406 -14.90 11.64 -0.78
C ASN A 406 -14.88 10.89 -2.13
N CYS A 407 -14.25 9.74 -2.24
CA CYS A 407 -14.28 8.96 -3.46
C CYS A 407 -15.72 8.49 -3.74
N ARG A 408 -16.14 8.74 -4.96
CA ARG A 408 -17.49 8.44 -5.45
C ARG A 408 -17.50 7.31 -6.47
N THR A 409 -16.43 7.25 -7.28
CA THR A 409 -16.29 6.27 -8.35
C THR A 409 -14.84 5.80 -8.40
N THR A 410 -14.65 4.49 -8.51
CA THR A 410 -13.33 3.86 -8.64
C THR A 410 -13.35 2.92 -9.83
N ILE A 411 -12.43 3.16 -10.75
CA ILE A 411 -12.19 2.37 -11.95
C ILE A 411 -10.78 1.80 -11.82
N ILE A 412 -10.65 0.49 -11.91
CA ILE A 412 -9.36 -0.21 -11.87
C ILE A 412 -9.23 -1.04 -13.14
N ASN A 413 -8.13 -0.83 -13.87
CA ASN A 413 -7.84 -1.53 -15.10
C ASN A 413 -9.02 -1.47 -16.10
N GLY A 414 -9.68 -0.30 -16.19
CA GLY A 414 -10.84 -0.04 -17.04
C GLY A 414 -12.17 -0.63 -16.57
N ARG A 415 -12.20 -1.35 -15.45
CA ARG A 415 -13.43 -1.88 -14.86
C ARG A 415 -13.99 -0.90 -13.83
N VAL A 416 -15.25 -0.50 -13.98
CA VAL A 416 -15.95 0.29 -12.97
C VAL A 416 -16.34 -0.64 -11.83
N LEU A 417 -15.63 -0.52 -10.69
CA LEU A 417 -15.86 -1.37 -9.51
C LEU A 417 -16.73 -0.71 -8.45
N TYR A 418 -16.68 0.62 -8.38
CA TYR A 418 -17.43 1.43 -7.45
C TYR A 418 -17.96 2.66 -8.19
N LYS A 419 -19.27 2.90 -8.15
CA LYS A 419 -19.90 4.00 -8.85
C LYS A 419 -21.02 4.60 -8.01
N ASP A 420 -21.01 5.91 -7.89
CA ASP A 420 -22.02 6.62 -7.10
C ASP A 420 -22.15 6.12 -5.65
N ARG A 421 -21.03 5.67 -5.06
CA ARG A 421 -20.89 5.10 -3.72
C ARG A 421 -21.49 3.71 -3.54
N GLU A 422 -21.70 2.97 -4.62
CA GLU A 422 -22.16 1.58 -4.62
C GLU A 422 -21.20 0.69 -5.41
N PHE A 423 -21.02 -0.54 -4.95
CA PHE A 423 -20.19 -1.51 -5.68
C PHE A 423 -20.92 -2.03 -6.92
N VAL A 424 -20.19 -2.19 -8.01
CA VAL A 424 -20.72 -2.67 -9.29
C VAL A 424 -20.33 -4.14 -9.46
N GLY A 425 -21.34 -5.02 -9.53
CA GLY A 425 -21.12 -6.45 -9.75
C GLY A 425 -20.54 -7.21 -8.54
N ILE A 426 -20.47 -6.57 -7.38
CA ILE A 426 -20.00 -7.16 -6.12
C ILE A 426 -21.17 -7.15 -5.13
N ASP A 427 -21.52 -8.34 -4.60
CA ASP A 427 -22.53 -8.48 -3.53
C ASP A 427 -21.87 -8.17 -2.17
N GLU A 428 -21.80 -6.88 -1.87
CA GLU A 428 -21.18 -6.37 -0.65
C GLU A 428 -21.82 -6.93 0.62
N ASP A 429 -23.14 -7.04 0.66
CA ASP A 429 -23.87 -7.51 1.84
C ASP A 429 -23.50 -8.97 2.16
N LYS A 430 -23.41 -9.80 1.13
CA LYS A 430 -22.99 -11.19 1.27
C LYS A 430 -21.54 -11.30 1.77
N ILE A 431 -20.64 -10.51 1.20
CA ILE A 431 -19.23 -10.47 1.61
C ILE A 431 -19.12 -9.98 3.06
N ASN A 432 -19.81 -8.90 3.42
CA ASN A 432 -19.78 -8.35 4.77
C ASN A 432 -20.37 -9.34 5.80
N ALA A 433 -21.45 -10.05 5.46
CA ALA A 433 -22.01 -11.07 6.34
C ALA A 433 -21.03 -12.22 6.61
N TRP A 434 -20.34 -12.68 5.58
CA TRP A 434 -19.32 -13.73 5.72
C TRP A 434 -18.10 -13.23 6.49
N THR A 435 -17.56 -12.06 6.16
CA THR A 435 -16.44 -11.40 6.85
C THR A 435 -16.76 -11.19 8.33
N MET A 436 -17.98 -10.80 8.66
CA MET A 436 -18.42 -10.67 10.05
C MET A 436 -18.44 -12.02 10.78
N ALA A 437 -18.81 -13.09 10.11
CA ALA A 437 -18.78 -14.44 10.71
C ALA A 437 -17.34 -14.89 11.01
N GLU A 438 -16.41 -14.68 10.09
CA GLU A 438 -14.99 -15.00 10.29
C GLU A 438 -14.35 -14.12 11.37
N SER A 439 -14.69 -12.81 11.39
CA SER A 439 -14.23 -11.90 12.45
C SER A 439 -14.66 -12.38 13.85
N LYS A 440 -15.90 -12.84 13.98
CA LYS A 440 -16.41 -13.38 15.25
C LYS A 440 -15.65 -14.65 15.68
N LYS A 441 -15.29 -15.53 14.75
CA LYS A 441 -14.48 -16.71 15.05
C LYS A 441 -13.11 -16.30 15.59
N LEU A 442 -12.40 -15.44 14.87
CA LEU A 442 -11.09 -14.91 15.30
C LEU A 442 -11.17 -14.24 16.67
N TRP A 443 -12.12 -13.33 16.86
CA TRP A 443 -12.28 -12.60 18.12
C TRP A 443 -12.66 -13.52 19.29
N SER A 444 -13.46 -14.55 19.02
CA SER A 444 -13.81 -15.55 20.03
C SER A 444 -12.58 -16.32 20.50
N THR A 445 -11.71 -16.70 19.56
CA THR A 445 -10.44 -17.36 19.87
C THR A 445 -9.52 -16.46 20.69
N LEU A 446 -9.36 -15.20 20.27
CA LEU A 446 -8.46 -14.23 20.93
C LEU A 446 -8.91 -13.84 22.34
N ASN A 447 -10.20 -13.92 22.64
CA ASN A 447 -10.79 -13.47 23.90
C ASN A 447 -11.36 -14.59 24.76
N ASP A 448 -11.31 -15.84 24.29
CA ASP A 448 -11.91 -17.01 24.95
C ASP A 448 -13.38 -16.76 25.35
N ARG A 449 -14.17 -16.18 24.42
CA ARG A 449 -15.61 -15.90 24.57
C ARG A 449 -16.33 -15.81 23.24
N ALA A 450 -17.65 -16.08 23.22
CA ALA A 450 -18.49 -15.93 22.03
C ALA A 450 -18.76 -14.44 21.69
N TYR A 451 -18.85 -14.12 20.40
CA TYR A 451 -19.23 -12.83 19.84
C TYR A 451 -20.46 -12.94 18.93
#